data_380e02ee6c5d561319214d1b1f41f493
#
_entry.id   380e02ee6c5d561319214d1b1f41f493
#
_cell.length_a   1.000
_cell.length_b   1.000
_cell.length_c   1.000
_cell.angle_alpha   90.00
_cell.angle_beta   90.00
_cell.angle_gamma   90.00
#
_symmetry.space_group_name_H-M   'P 1'
#
loop_
_entity.id
_entity.type
_entity.pdbx_description
1 polymer ?
#
loop_
_entity_poly.entity_id
_entity_poly.type
_entity_poly.pdbx_seq_one_letter_code
_entity_poly.pdbx_strand_id
1 'polypeptide(L)'
;LSIEKQVYDTVYSDRIDGLWCRAMQSKGADRLIKQKFYLIRALFNSRKAAEAFGFPWFKLLLAIMLSGYKKSVQLARMANAFMAFRLSMEQGNLEKGVFLMGQVTGIINDTPTVAEVMERIVAQAEDVKKMISSKL
;
A
#
# COMPACT_ATOMS: atom_id res chain seq x y z
N LEU A 1 5.66 -19.68 -1.50
CA LEU A 1 6.64 -18.73 -0.95
C LEU A 1 5.91 -17.44 -0.71
N SER A 2 5.93 -16.95 0.55
CA SER A 2 5.32 -15.67 0.89
C SER A 2 6.03 -14.53 0.14
N ILE A 3 5.28 -13.49 -0.19
CA ILE A 3 5.81 -12.30 -0.88
C ILE A 3 6.96 -11.68 -0.06
N GLU A 4 6.89 -11.74 1.28
CA GLU A 4 7.91 -11.22 2.19
C GLU A 4 9.30 -11.83 1.95
N LYS A 5 9.37 -13.11 1.61
CA LYS A 5 10.63 -13.80 1.28
C LYS A 5 11.23 -13.37 -0.06
N GLN A 6 10.48 -12.63 -0.88
CA GLN A 6 10.90 -12.11 -2.18
C GLN A 6 11.29 -10.63 -2.12
N VAL A 7 11.19 -9.99 -0.94
CA VAL A 7 11.56 -8.59 -0.78
C VAL A 7 13.06 -8.46 -0.60
N TYR A 8 13.74 -8.02 -1.65
CA TYR A 8 15.17 -7.73 -1.62
C TYR A 8 15.46 -6.25 -1.37
N ASP A 9 14.54 -5.36 -1.79
CA ASP A 9 14.70 -3.93 -1.65
C ASP A 9 13.36 -3.20 -1.61
N THR A 10 13.37 -1.97 -1.10
CA THR A 10 12.19 -1.11 -1.02
C THR A 10 12.47 0.25 -1.62
N VAL A 11 11.46 0.84 -2.24
CA VAL A 11 11.48 2.22 -2.75
C VAL A 11 10.59 3.11 -1.89
N TYR A 12 11.07 4.32 -1.60
CA TYR A 12 10.33 5.34 -0.86
C TYR A 12 10.05 6.53 -1.79
N SER A 13 8.78 6.82 -2.06
CA SER A 13 8.40 7.85 -3.03
C SER A 13 6.97 8.37 -2.78
N ASP A 14 6.76 9.65 -3.13
CA ASP A 14 5.44 10.29 -3.20
C ASP A 14 4.76 10.12 -4.56
N ARG A 15 5.46 9.52 -5.53
CA ARG A 15 4.95 9.37 -6.91
C ARG A 15 4.06 8.15 -7.09
N ILE A 16 4.00 7.25 -6.12
CA ILE A 16 3.19 6.03 -6.18
C ILE A 16 1.71 6.37 -6.08
N ASP A 17 1.29 6.96 -4.98
CA ASP A 17 -0.10 7.30 -4.67
C ASP A 17 -0.35 8.79 -4.34
N GLY A 18 0.71 9.60 -4.40
CA GLY A 18 0.66 11.02 -4.07
C GLY A 18 0.95 11.33 -2.61
N LEU A 19 1.26 10.33 -1.81
CA LEU A 19 1.74 10.41 -0.43
C LEU A 19 3.11 9.75 -0.31
N TRP A 20 3.89 10.16 0.68
CA TRP A 20 5.15 9.50 0.97
C TRP A 20 4.89 8.09 1.50
N CYS A 21 5.13 7.10 0.68
CA CYS A 21 4.93 5.70 1.03
C CYS A 21 6.15 4.85 0.64
N ARG A 22 6.29 3.73 1.34
CA ARG A 22 7.31 2.72 1.05
C ARG A 22 6.64 1.53 0.38
N ALA A 23 7.21 1.10 -0.72
CA ALA A 23 6.75 -0.06 -1.47
C ALA A 23 7.91 -1.01 -1.77
N MET A 24 7.59 -2.27 -2.03
CA MET A 24 8.55 -3.22 -2.58
C MET A 24 9.09 -2.73 -3.92
N GLN A 25 10.41 -2.81 -4.13
CA GLN A 25 11.01 -2.55 -5.43
C GLN A 25 10.50 -3.57 -6.45
N SER A 26 9.68 -3.10 -7.37
CA SER A 26 9.07 -3.95 -8.40
C SER A 26 8.88 -3.18 -9.69
N LYS A 27 8.70 -3.91 -10.81
CA LYS A 27 8.40 -3.26 -12.09
C LYS A 27 7.12 -2.43 -12.04
N GLY A 28 6.14 -2.84 -11.22
CA GLY A 28 4.91 -2.09 -10.99
C GLY A 28 5.17 -0.75 -10.29
N ALA A 29 5.99 -0.74 -9.22
CA ALA A 29 6.39 0.47 -8.51
C ALA A 29 7.18 1.42 -9.43
N ASP A 30 8.18 0.91 -10.15
CA ASP A 30 8.97 1.69 -11.11
C ASP A 30 8.09 2.33 -12.20
N ARG A 31 7.09 1.59 -12.68
CA ARG A 31 6.15 2.10 -13.68
C ARG A 31 5.35 3.29 -13.16
N LEU A 32 4.84 3.24 -11.93
CA LEU A 32 4.11 4.35 -11.33
C LEU A 32 5.01 5.56 -11.09
N ILE A 33 6.21 5.35 -10.57
CA ILE A 33 7.18 6.41 -10.29
C ILE A 33 7.62 7.14 -11.58
N LYS A 34 7.86 6.38 -12.66
CA LYS A 34 8.33 6.90 -13.96
C LYS A 34 7.20 7.36 -14.89
N GLN A 35 5.93 7.23 -14.47
CA GLN A 35 4.77 7.50 -15.33
C GLN A 35 4.68 8.99 -15.72
N LYS A 36 4.77 9.28 -17.03
CA LYS A 36 4.68 10.65 -17.58
C LYS A 36 3.22 11.13 -17.77
N PHE A 37 2.33 10.27 -18.24
CA PHE A 37 0.94 10.60 -18.58
C PHE A 37 -0.05 10.14 -17.50
N TYR A 38 0.25 10.42 -16.24
CA TYR A 38 -0.55 9.94 -15.12
C TYR A 38 -1.97 10.53 -15.07
N LEU A 39 -2.19 11.76 -15.57
CA LEU A 39 -3.50 12.41 -15.56
C LEU A 39 -4.50 11.72 -16.49
N ILE A 40 -4.09 11.39 -17.71
CA ILE A 40 -4.96 10.70 -18.70
C ILE A 40 -5.35 9.31 -18.17
N ARG A 41 -4.38 8.56 -17.65
CA ARG A 41 -4.64 7.28 -17.02
C ARG A 41 -5.53 7.38 -15.78
N ALA A 42 -5.35 8.44 -14.98
CA ALA A 42 -6.16 8.68 -13.81
C ALA A 42 -7.64 8.89 -14.18
N LEU A 43 -7.94 9.56 -15.29
CA LEU A 43 -9.31 9.74 -15.76
C LEU A 43 -10.02 8.39 -15.99
N PHE A 44 -9.36 7.44 -16.64
CA PHE A 44 -9.91 6.10 -16.87
C PHE A 44 -9.95 5.26 -15.59
N ASN A 45 -8.91 5.32 -14.77
CA ASN A 45 -8.83 4.55 -13.53
C ASN A 45 -9.76 5.09 -12.44
N SER A 46 -10.01 6.41 -12.40
CA SER A 46 -10.93 7.03 -11.44
C SER A 46 -12.38 6.56 -11.62
N ARG A 47 -12.78 6.26 -12.87
CA ARG A 47 -14.11 5.69 -13.13
C ARG A 47 -14.25 4.31 -12.50
N LYS A 48 -13.25 3.43 -12.68
CA LYS A 48 -13.24 2.10 -12.08
C LYS A 48 -13.18 2.15 -10.55
N ALA A 49 -12.40 3.10 -10.01
CA ALA A 49 -12.35 3.33 -8.57
C ALA A 49 -13.70 3.84 -8.04
N ALA A 50 -14.33 4.80 -8.71
CA ALA A 50 -15.66 5.31 -8.34
C ALA A 50 -16.73 4.21 -8.34
N GLU A 51 -16.73 3.35 -9.35
CA GLU A 51 -17.61 2.17 -9.44
C GLU A 51 -17.38 1.21 -8.26
N ALA A 52 -16.12 0.92 -7.91
CA ALA A 52 -15.77 0.05 -6.79
C ALA A 52 -16.22 0.58 -5.43
N PHE A 53 -16.24 1.91 -5.25
CA PHE A 53 -16.69 2.58 -4.02
C PHE A 53 -18.15 3.02 -4.04
N GLY A 54 -18.90 2.77 -5.13
CA GLY A 54 -20.31 3.15 -5.26
C GLY A 54 -20.54 4.67 -5.38
N PHE A 55 -19.52 5.46 -5.77
CA PHE A 55 -19.65 6.90 -5.95
C PHE A 55 -20.01 7.29 -7.38
N PRO A 56 -20.88 8.31 -7.59
CA PRO A 56 -21.16 8.83 -8.92
C PRO A 56 -19.91 9.55 -9.47
N TRP A 57 -19.26 8.95 -10.45
CA TRP A 57 -17.99 9.40 -11.03
C TRP A 57 -17.98 10.89 -11.42
N PHE A 58 -19.10 11.40 -11.96
CA PHE A 58 -19.19 12.79 -12.40
C PHE A 58 -19.09 13.79 -11.24
N LYS A 59 -19.71 13.49 -10.09
CA LYS A 59 -19.60 14.32 -8.89
C LYS A 59 -18.19 14.30 -8.33
N LEU A 60 -17.54 13.12 -8.36
CA LEU A 60 -16.15 12.98 -7.95
C LEU A 60 -15.21 13.81 -8.83
N LEU A 61 -15.38 13.76 -10.15
CA LEU A 61 -14.58 14.54 -11.10
C LEU A 61 -14.72 16.05 -10.86
N LEU A 62 -15.95 16.54 -10.70
CA LEU A 62 -16.21 17.95 -10.41
C LEU A 62 -15.57 18.38 -9.07
N ALA A 63 -15.71 17.59 -8.03
CA ALA A 63 -15.10 17.86 -6.74
C ALA A 63 -13.56 17.90 -6.82
N ILE A 64 -12.94 17.03 -7.60
CA ILE A 64 -11.50 17.03 -7.86
C ILE A 64 -11.08 18.31 -8.59
N MET A 65 -11.79 18.71 -9.62
CA MET A 65 -11.48 19.93 -10.38
C MET A 65 -11.56 21.20 -9.51
N LEU A 66 -12.51 21.23 -8.58
CA LEU A 66 -12.70 22.37 -7.65
C LEU A 66 -11.71 22.35 -6.47
N SER A 67 -11.03 21.23 -6.20
CA SER A 67 -10.17 21.08 -5.02
C SER A 67 -8.75 21.68 -5.17
N GLY A 68 -8.44 22.24 -6.34
CA GLY A 68 -7.16 22.88 -6.66
C GLY A 68 -6.09 21.92 -7.19
N TYR A 69 -5.10 22.47 -7.88
CA TYR A 69 -4.10 21.71 -8.66
C TYR A 69 -3.36 20.63 -7.85
N LYS A 70 -2.87 20.97 -6.64
CA LYS A 70 -2.09 20.01 -5.83
C LYS A 70 -2.92 18.78 -5.43
N LYS A 71 -4.16 19.01 -4.98
CA LYS A 71 -5.08 17.92 -4.62
C LYS A 71 -5.49 17.10 -5.83
N SER A 72 -5.74 17.73 -6.96
CA SER A 72 -6.09 17.04 -8.21
C SER A 72 -4.96 16.11 -8.67
N VAL A 73 -3.71 16.55 -8.59
CA VAL A 73 -2.53 15.73 -8.90
C VAL A 73 -2.41 14.55 -7.94
N GLN A 74 -2.58 14.78 -6.65
CA GLN A 74 -2.55 13.72 -5.63
C GLN A 74 -3.63 12.67 -5.87
N LEU A 75 -4.88 13.09 -6.08
CA LEU A 75 -6.00 12.19 -6.35
C LEU A 75 -5.84 11.42 -7.67
N ALA A 76 -5.24 12.06 -8.68
CA ALA A 76 -4.92 11.38 -9.93
C ALA A 76 -3.89 10.26 -9.74
N ARG A 77 -2.83 10.49 -8.96
CA ARG A 77 -1.86 9.44 -8.59
C ARG A 77 -2.52 8.33 -7.78
N MET A 78 -3.35 8.70 -6.80
CA MET A 78 -4.07 7.75 -5.97
C MET A 78 -5.00 6.83 -6.79
N ALA A 79 -5.71 7.37 -7.80
CA ALA A 79 -6.55 6.59 -8.69
C ALA A 79 -5.74 5.57 -9.52
N ASN A 80 -4.54 5.95 -9.97
CA ASN A 80 -3.64 5.05 -10.68
C ASN A 80 -3.07 3.97 -9.76
N ALA A 81 -2.67 4.35 -8.53
CA ALA A 81 -2.14 3.44 -7.52
C ALA A 81 -3.19 2.42 -7.06
N PHE A 82 -4.45 2.84 -6.91
CA PHE A 82 -5.55 1.96 -6.51
C PHE A 82 -5.65 0.72 -7.38
N MET A 83 -5.55 0.87 -8.70
CA MET A 83 -5.57 -0.27 -9.61
C MET A 83 -4.35 -1.18 -9.47
N ALA A 84 -3.18 -0.61 -9.19
CA ALA A 84 -1.97 -1.39 -8.96
C ALA A 84 -2.00 -2.12 -7.60
N PHE A 85 -2.54 -1.50 -6.55
CA PHE A 85 -2.76 -2.13 -5.25
C PHE A 85 -3.76 -3.29 -5.36
N ARG A 86 -4.85 -3.09 -6.07
CA ARG A 86 -5.84 -4.13 -6.30
C ARG A 86 -5.23 -5.35 -7.02
N LEU A 87 -4.41 -5.15 -8.04
CA LEU A 87 -3.70 -6.22 -8.73
C LEU A 87 -2.71 -6.98 -7.81
N SER A 88 -2.05 -6.26 -6.89
CA SER A 88 -1.15 -6.90 -5.93
C SER A 88 -1.92 -7.72 -4.89
N MET A 89 -3.02 -7.21 -4.37
CA MET A 89 -3.81 -7.87 -3.33
C MET A 89 -4.63 -9.07 -3.85
N GLU A 90 -5.25 -8.93 -5.03
CA GLU A 90 -6.12 -9.97 -5.58
C GLU A 90 -5.35 -11.05 -6.35
N GLN A 91 -4.24 -10.68 -7.01
CA GLN A 91 -3.56 -11.57 -7.95
C GLN A 91 -2.09 -11.85 -7.59
N GLY A 92 -1.54 -11.20 -6.57
CA GLY A 92 -0.11 -11.31 -6.24
C GLY A 92 0.82 -10.86 -7.38
N ASN A 93 0.35 -9.99 -8.27
CA ASN A 93 1.04 -9.66 -9.52
C ASN A 93 2.22 -8.71 -9.29
N LEU A 94 3.45 -9.23 -9.29
CA LEU A 94 4.69 -8.46 -9.10
C LEU A 94 5.06 -7.56 -10.29
N GLU A 95 4.59 -7.88 -11.48
CA GLU A 95 4.92 -7.12 -12.71
C GLU A 95 4.14 -5.80 -12.83
N LYS A 96 2.86 -5.82 -12.42
CA LYS A 96 1.93 -4.70 -12.60
C LYS A 96 1.42 -4.13 -11.27
N GLY A 97 1.45 -4.93 -10.21
CA GLY A 97 1.02 -4.56 -8.89
C GLY A 97 2.08 -3.77 -8.12
N VAL A 98 1.65 -3.08 -7.08
CA VAL A 98 2.51 -2.41 -6.10
C VAL A 98 2.15 -2.91 -4.71
N PHE A 99 3.16 -3.34 -3.97
CA PHE A 99 3.03 -3.84 -2.61
C PHE A 99 3.56 -2.79 -1.65
N LEU A 100 2.67 -2.19 -0.87
CA LEU A 100 3.06 -1.30 0.21
C LEU A 100 3.62 -2.11 1.37
N MET A 101 4.75 -1.68 1.91
CA MET A 101 5.46 -2.41 2.95
C MET A 101 5.96 -1.47 4.04
N GLY A 102 5.91 -1.96 5.28
CA GLY A 102 6.53 -1.31 6.42
C GLY A 102 8.03 -1.58 6.49
N GLN A 103 8.74 -0.82 7.31
CA GLN A 103 10.17 -1.03 7.55
C GLN A 103 10.47 -2.39 8.22
N VAL A 104 9.50 -2.91 8.98
CA VAL A 104 9.62 -4.19 9.68
C VAL A 104 9.59 -5.41 8.75
N THR A 105 9.25 -5.23 7.48
CA THR A 105 9.16 -6.34 6.52
C THR A 105 10.47 -7.13 6.42
N GLY A 106 11.62 -6.45 6.54
CA GLY A 106 12.94 -7.09 6.49
C GLY A 106 13.27 -8.00 7.67
N ILE A 107 12.54 -7.87 8.79
CA ILE A 107 12.72 -8.71 9.99
C ILE A 107 11.64 -9.77 10.16
N ILE A 108 10.67 -9.83 9.25
CA ILE A 108 9.64 -10.88 9.23
C ILE A 108 10.24 -12.11 8.57
N ASN A 109 10.47 -13.16 9.37
CA ASN A 109 11.11 -14.39 8.91
C ASN A 109 10.15 -15.58 8.84
N ASP A 110 8.93 -15.42 9.34
CA ASP A 110 7.91 -16.47 9.38
C ASP A 110 6.52 -15.94 8.99
N THR A 111 5.61 -16.87 8.72
CA THR A 111 4.21 -16.56 8.37
C THR A 111 3.31 -17.37 9.31
N PRO A 112 3.24 -16.99 10.60
CA PRO A 112 2.43 -17.71 11.58
C PRO A 112 0.93 -17.47 11.32
N THR A 113 0.11 -18.38 11.83
CA THR A 113 -1.34 -18.19 11.88
C THR A 113 -1.69 -17.08 12.89
N VAL A 114 -2.91 -16.52 12.77
CA VAL A 114 -3.39 -15.51 13.72
C VAL A 114 -3.38 -16.04 15.16
N ALA A 115 -3.74 -17.31 15.37
CA ALA A 115 -3.71 -17.95 16.68
C ALA A 115 -2.30 -17.95 17.28
N GLU A 116 -1.30 -18.41 16.51
CA GLU A 116 0.09 -18.43 16.94
C GLU A 116 0.65 -17.02 17.25
N VAL A 117 0.25 -16.01 16.47
CA VAL A 117 0.63 -14.62 16.77
C VAL A 117 0.05 -14.16 18.10
N MET A 118 -1.23 -14.44 18.34
CA MET A 118 -1.89 -14.08 19.61
C MET A 118 -1.28 -14.77 20.81
N GLU A 119 -0.99 -16.07 20.70
CA GLU A 119 -0.31 -16.83 21.75
C GLU A 119 1.07 -16.26 22.07
N ARG A 120 1.88 -15.94 21.05
CA ARG A 120 3.20 -15.32 21.23
C ARG A 120 3.11 -13.96 21.91
N ILE A 121 2.15 -13.11 21.53
CA ILE A 121 1.96 -11.79 22.16
C ILE A 121 1.63 -11.94 23.64
N VAL A 122 0.69 -12.83 23.99
CA VAL A 122 0.29 -13.06 25.38
C VAL A 122 1.45 -13.61 26.19
N ALA A 123 2.16 -14.61 25.68
CA ALA A 123 3.32 -15.21 26.37
C ALA A 123 4.42 -14.16 26.64
N GLN A 124 4.76 -13.34 25.63
CA GLN A 124 5.74 -12.26 25.79
C GLN A 124 5.28 -11.20 26.81
N ALA A 125 4.00 -10.85 26.84
CA ALA A 125 3.46 -9.92 27.83
C ALA A 125 3.56 -10.46 29.25
N GLU A 126 3.28 -11.76 29.46
CA GLU A 126 3.43 -12.42 30.76
C GLU A 126 4.88 -12.48 31.22
N ASP A 127 5.81 -12.75 30.32
CA ASP A 127 7.24 -12.78 30.65
C ASP A 127 7.76 -11.40 31.04
N VAL A 128 7.37 -10.35 30.32
CA VAL A 128 7.69 -8.96 30.66
C VAL A 128 7.10 -8.58 32.02
N LYS A 129 5.85 -8.98 32.30
CA LYS A 129 5.21 -8.75 33.61
C LYS A 129 6.00 -9.42 34.75
N LYS A 130 6.40 -10.69 34.60
CA LYS A 130 7.22 -11.40 35.57
C LYS A 130 8.57 -10.70 35.79
N MET A 131 9.22 -10.27 34.69
CA MET A 131 10.50 -9.59 34.76
C MET A 131 10.41 -8.26 35.53
N ILE A 132 9.34 -7.47 35.31
CA ILE A 132 9.13 -6.21 36.03
C ILE A 132 8.84 -6.49 37.51
N SER A 133 7.96 -7.46 37.81
CA SER A 133 7.63 -7.83 39.20
C SER A 133 8.80 -8.37 40.03
N SER A 134 9.81 -8.93 39.36
CA SER A 134 11.03 -9.44 40.05
C SER A 134 12.06 -8.34 40.33
N LYS A 135 11.89 -7.13 39.78
CA LYS A 135 12.80 -5.99 39.98
C LYS A 135 12.27 -4.92 40.93
N LEU A 136 11.01 -5.08 41.34
CA LEU A 136 10.33 -4.25 42.35
C LEU A 136 10.36 -4.96 43.72
#